data_a71c03e952428f63ec86abd17e3a5e2c
#
_entry.id   a71c03e952428f63ec86abd17e3a5e2c
#
_cell.length_a   1.000
_cell.length_b   1.000
_cell.length_c   1.000
_cell.angle_alpha   90.00
_cell.angle_beta   90.00
_cell.angle_gamma   90.00
#
_symmetry.space_group_name_H-M   'P 1'
#
loop_
_entity.id
_entity.type
_entity.pdbx_description
1 polymer ?
#
loop_
_entity_poly.entity_id
_entity_poly.type
_entity_poly.pdbx_seq_one_letter_code
_entity_poly.pdbx_strand_id
1 'polypeptide(L)'
;MIRFSLFGVRVTIQPTLWLMLAVLGGGFCASGRGDLLGVAVFVLAGLLCLLAHEMGHALVGRRLGGGEPEVCLAWLGGACNNPDARLTRTGGVLMTLAGPAASVLLGVAAAALLGVYINSLPAACYIALHSLAGVVHQETWELGSAYVILFCICLIQVSFWWSVFNLLPVFPLDGGQIMHGLMESPRRMHFCSLVFACLLTVGALVLGLWLIALLMVMLAFLNYRCCRMAPF
;
A
#
# COMPACT_ATOMS: atom_id res chain seq x y z
N MET A 1 -15.78 12.67 5.96
CA MET A 1 -14.41 13.14 5.87
C MET A 1 -13.89 13.39 7.28
N ILE A 2 -12.82 12.70 7.68
CA ILE A 2 -12.21 12.82 9.02
C ILE A 2 -10.89 13.57 8.84
N ARG A 3 -10.63 14.56 9.70
CA ARG A 3 -9.39 15.35 9.69
C ARG A 3 -8.79 15.36 11.09
N PHE A 4 -7.49 15.12 11.18
CA PHE A 4 -6.73 15.18 12.43
C PHE A 4 -5.24 15.46 12.14
N SER A 5 -4.45 15.65 13.19
CA SER A 5 -3.00 15.76 13.06
C SER A 5 -2.32 14.60 13.78
N LEU A 6 -1.34 13.99 13.10
CA LEU A 6 -0.54 12.88 13.64
C LEU A 6 0.95 13.23 13.47
N PHE A 7 1.70 13.26 14.55
CA PHE A 7 3.12 13.71 14.60
C PHE A 7 3.36 15.06 13.89
N GLY A 8 2.37 15.98 13.97
CA GLY A 8 2.44 17.28 13.33
C GLY A 8 2.21 17.26 11.81
N VAL A 9 1.74 16.15 11.25
CA VAL A 9 1.31 16.01 9.85
C VAL A 9 -0.21 16.08 9.80
N ARG A 10 -0.75 16.89 8.90
CA ARG A 10 -2.20 16.95 8.66
C ARG A 10 -2.65 15.71 7.90
N VAL A 11 -3.60 14.98 8.47
CA VAL A 11 -4.16 13.74 7.87
C VAL A 11 -5.63 13.97 7.57
N THR A 12 -6.02 13.64 6.35
CA THR A 12 -7.40 13.67 5.87
C THR A 12 -7.80 12.29 5.38
N ILE A 13 -8.87 11.71 5.94
CA ILE A 13 -9.44 10.45 5.49
C ILE A 13 -10.76 10.74 4.76
N GLN A 14 -10.82 10.38 3.48
CA GLN A 14 -12.02 10.54 2.67
C GLN A 14 -12.99 9.35 2.86
N PRO A 15 -14.31 9.56 2.73
CA PRO A 15 -15.30 8.47 2.82
C PRO A 15 -15.07 7.35 1.82
N THR A 16 -14.52 7.66 0.65
CA THR A 16 -14.22 6.72 -0.42
C THR A 16 -13.19 5.65 -0.04
N LEU A 17 -12.30 5.94 0.93
CA LEU A 17 -11.36 4.97 1.46
C LEU A 17 -12.08 3.78 2.11
N TRP A 18 -13.08 4.06 2.94
CA TRP A 18 -13.84 3.04 3.67
C TRP A 18 -14.55 2.09 2.69
N LEU A 19 -15.14 2.67 1.63
CA LEU A 19 -15.78 1.87 0.58
C LEU A 19 -14.76 0.98 -0.13
N MET A 20 -13.61 1.53 -0.53
CA MET A 20 -12.56 0.76 -1.19
C MET A 20 -12.07 -0.40 -0.31
N LEU A 21 -11.73 -0.12 0.96
CA LEU A 21 -11.26 -1.16 1.87
C LEU A 21 -12.32 -2.22 2.15
N ALA A 22 -13.59 -1.82 2.28
CA ALA A 22 -14.69 -2.77 2.46
C ALA A 22 -14.86 -3.67 1.23
N VAL A 23 -14.74 -3.11 0.02
CA VAL A 23 -14.80 -3.89 -1.23
C VAL A 23 -13.64 -4.88 -1.32
N LEU A 24 -12.41 -4.43 -1.05
CA LEU A 24 -11.21 -5.28 -1.06
C LEU A 24 -11.25 -6.34 0.03
N GLY A 25 -11.86 -6.05 1.18
CA GLY A 25 -12.08 -7.00 2.28
C GLY A 25 -13.22 -7.99 2.03
N GLY A 26 -13.79 -8.02 0.82
CA GLY A 26 -14.86 -8.98 0.47
C GLY A 26 -16.27 -8.55 0.87
N GLY A 27 -16.49 -7.24 1.13
CA GLY A 27 -17.79 -6.73 1.61
C GLY A 27 -18.99 -7.04 0.72
N PHE A 28 -18.79 -7.22 -0.60
CA PHE A 28 -19.86 -7.66 -1.51
C PHE A 28 -20.26 -9.13 -1.38
N CYS A 29 -19.40 -9.96 -0.80
CA CYS A 29 -19.63 -11.39 -0.62
C CYS A 29 -20.05 -11.71 0.81
N ALA A 30 -20.06 -10.74 1.72
CA ALA A 30 -20.40 -10.94 3.13
C ALA A 30 -21.87 -11.27 3.27
N SER A 31 -22.19 -12.48 3.78
CA SER A 31 -23.54 -13.01 3.93
C SER A 31 -24.00 -13.12 5.39
N GLY A 32 -23.07 -13.01 6.35
CA GLY A 32 -23.33 -13.19 7.77
C GLY A 32 -22.59 -12.19 8.67
N ARG A 33 -22.92 -12.20 9.97
CA ARG A 33 -22.26 -11.34 10.96
C ARG A 33 -20.76 -11.61 11.07
N GLY A 34 -20.34 -12.87 10.94
CA GLY A 34 -18.92 -13.27 10.97
C GLY A 34 -18.16 -12.67 9.81
N ASP A 35 -18.72 -12.70 8.60
CA ASP A 35 -18.12 -12.12 7.41
C ASP A 35 -17.97 -10.60 7.53
N LEU A 36 -19.02 -9.92 8.04
CA LEU A 36 -18.97 -8.47 8.27
C LEU A 36 -17.90 -8.07 9.29
N LEU A 37 -17.73 -8.88 10.36
CA LEU A 37 -16.64 -8.64 11.30
C LEU A 37 -15.28 -8.88 10.67
N GLY A 38 -15.13 -9.89 9.81
CA GLY A 38 -13.92 -10.13 9.03
C GLY A 38 -13.58 -8.94 8.12
N VAL A 39 -14.58 -8.40 7.41
CA VAL A 39 -14.44 -7.18 6.60
C VAL A 39 -14.00 -5.99 7.46
N ALA A 40 -14.61 -5.81 8.65
CA ALA A 40 -14.23 -4.72 9.55
C ALA A 40 -12.78 -4.85 10.03
N VAL A 41 -12.32 -6.06 10.34
CA VAL A 41 -10.94 -6.37 10.71
C VAL A 41 -9.98 -6.02 9.54
N PHE A 42 -10.33 -6.43 8.30
CA PHE A 42 -9.54 -6.08 7.11
C PHE A 42 -9.49 -4.57 6.89
N VAL A 43 -10.61 -3.86 7.02
CA VAL A 43 -10.68 -2.39 6.88
C VAL A 43 -9.76 -1.70 7.89
N LEU A 44 -9.75 -2.17 9.15
CA LEU A 44 -8.87 -1.63 10.18
C LEU A 44 -7.40 -1.87 9.84
N ALA A 45 -7.03 -3.09 9.43
CA ALA A 45 -5.68 -3.44 9.04
C ALA A 45 -5.22 -2.63 7.83
N GLY A 46 -6.06 -2.48 6.81
CA GLY A 46 -5.80 -1.68 5.61
C GLY A 46 -5.61 -0.20 5.92
N LEU A 47 -6.47 0.37 6.76
CA LEU A 47 -6.34 1.76 7.21
C LEU A 47 -5.00 2.00 7.91
N LEU A 48 -4.60 1.12 8.84
CA LEU A 48 -3.33 1.25 9.57
C LEU A 48 -2.13 1.13 8.62
N CYS A 49 -2.19 0.19 7.68
CA CYS A 49 -1.14 0.03 6.68
C CYS A 49 -0.99 1.27 5.80
N LEU A 50 -2.08 1.77 5.21
CA LEU A 50 -2.07 2.95 4.36
C LEU A 50 -1.60 4.19 5.12
N LEU A 51 -2.07 4.36 6.36
CA LEU A 51 -1.63 5.47 7.21
C LEU A 51 -0.13 5.40 7.51
N ALA A 52 0.39 4.22 7.87
CA ALA A 52 1.82 4.03 8.14
C ALA A 52 2.66 4.32 6.88
N HIS A 53 2.20 3.86 5.73
CA HIS A 53 2.84 4.09 4.43
C HIS A 53 2.98 5.58 4.13
N GLU A 54 1.87 6.32 4.13
CA GLU A 54 1.88 7.76 3.84
C GLU A 54 2.64 8.57 4.90
N MET A 55 2.56 8.16 6.16
CA MET A 55 3.35 8.77 7.23
C MET A 55 4.85 8.54 7.04
N GLY A 56 5.26 7.40 6.48
CA GLY A 56 6.64 7.15 6.07
C GLY A 56 7.15 8.22 5.12
N HIS A 57 6.43 8.48 4.03
CA HIS A 57 6.74 9.55 3.08
C HIS A 57 6.76 10.93 3.74
N ALA A 58 5.73 11.24 4.52
CA ALA A 58 5.56 12.55 5.16
C ALA A 58 6.69 12.88 6.13
N LEU A 59 7.02 11.95 7.04
CA LEU A 59 8.02 12.18 8.07
C LEU A 59 9.43 12.26 7.50
N VAL A 60 9.78 11.39 6.56
CA VAL A 60 11.09 11.41 5.90
C VAL A 60 11.21 12.61 4.97
N GLY A 61 10.16 12.92 4.18
CA GLY A 61 10.13 14.09 3.31
C GLY A 61 10.33 15.39 4.10
N ARG A 62 9.63 15.55 5.23
CA ARG A 62 9.81 16.70 6.12
C ARG A 62 11.21 16.79 6.72
N ARG A 63 11.81 15.66 7.11
CA ARG A 63 13.18 15.63 7.64
C ARG A 63 14.24 16.01 6.62
N LEU A 64 14.09 15.56 5.38
CA LEU A 64 15.07 15.72 4.32
C LEU A 64 14.91 17.03 3.52
N GLY A 65 13.68 17.50 3.36
CA GLY A 65 13.35 18.63 2.50
C GLY A 65 12.63 19.78 3.19
N GLY A 66 12.27 19.65 4.47
CA GLY A 66 11.45 20.63 5.18
C GLY A 66 9.97 20.60 4.74
N GLY A 67 9.31 21.74 4.91
CA GLY A 67 7.91 21.92 4.53
C GLY A 67 6.91 21.31 5.53
N GLU A 68 5.63 21.48 5.22
CA GLU A 68 4.51 20.95 6.00
C GLU A 68 3.75 19.89 5.17
N PRO A 69 4.08 18.61 5.31
CA PRO A 69 3.42 17.56 4.55
C PRO A 69 1.96 17.40 4.98
N GLU A 70 1.12 17.07 4.00
CA GLU A 70 -0.27 16.69 4.17
C GLU A 70 -0.50 15.29 3.60
N VAL A 71 -1.18 14.45 4.37
CA VAL A 71 -1.57 13.10 3.96
C VAL A 71 -3.06 13.07 3.67
N CYS A 72 -3.43 12.56 2.51
CA CYS A 72 -4.81 12.33 2.11
C CYS A 72 -5.02 10.86 1.77
N LEU A 73 -5.84 10.16 2.54
CA LEU A 73 -6.24 8.78 2.28
C LEU A 73 -7.58 8.76 1.54
N ALA A 74 -7.63 8.15 0.38
CA ALA A 74 -8.79 8.12 -0.52
C ALA A 74 -8.92 6.76 -1.22
N TRP A 75 -9.81 6.65 -2.20
CA TRP A 75 -10.18 5.40 -2.85
C TRP A 75 -9.06 4.68 -3.63
N LEU A 76 -8.02 5.38 -4.08
CA LEU A 76 -6.83 4.78 -4.74
C LEU A 76 -5.68 4.50 -3.75
N GLY A 77 -5.94 4.62 -2.43
CA GLY A 77 -4.91 4.48 -1.40
C GLY A 77 -4.64 5.80 -0.69
N GLY A 78 -3.39 6.22 -0.64
CA GLY A 78 -2.96 7.46 -0.03
C GLY A 78 -2.19 8.34 -1.00
N ALA A 79 -2.06 9.60 -0.60
CA ALA A 79 -1.16 10.55 -1.23
C ALA A 79 -0.56 11.47 -0.16
N CYS A 80 0.76 11.55 -0.16
CA CYS A 80 1.50 12.52 0.64
C CYS A 80 1.89 13.71 -0.24
N ASN A 81 1.41 14.89 0.09
CA ASN A 81 1.75 16.12 -0.60
C ASN A 81 2.62 17.00 0.31
N ASN A 82 3.76 17.46 -0.20
CA ASN A 82 4.65 18.38 0.52
C ASN A 82 5.23 19.40 -0.48
N PRO A 83 4.43 20.40 -0.89
CA PRO A 83 4.78 21.32 -1.97
C PRO A 83 5.99 22.22 -1.64
N ASP A 84 6.22 22.46 -0.35
CA ASP A 84 7.31 23.35 0.11
C ASP A 84 8.62 22.61 0.34
N ALA A 85 8.66 21.28 0.19
CA ALA A 85 9.87 20.50 0.39
C ALA A 85 10.90 20.76 -0.71
N ARG A 86 12.15 21.01 -0.31
CA ARG A 86 13.29 21.13 -1.21
C ARG A 86 14.17 19.90 -1.13
N LEU A 87 13.81 18.89 -1.90
CA LEU A 87 14.50 17.61 -1.90
C LEU A 87 15.59 17.57 -2.98
N THR A 88 16.75 17.01 -2.61
CA THR A 88 17.72 16.52 -3.58
C THR A 88 17.18 15.28 -4.30
N ARG A 89 17.77 14.84 -5.42
CA ARG A 89 17.39 13.59 -6.10
C ARG A 89 17.41 12.40 -5.14
N THR A 90 18.50 12.24 -4.39
CA THR A 90 18.63 11.18 -3.37
C THR A 90 17.58 11.33 -2.27
N GLY A 91 17.34 12.56 -1.81
CA GLY A 91 16.30 12.84 -0.81
C GLY A 91 14.90 12.45 -1.30
N GLY A 92 14.58 12.69 -2.57
CA GLY A 92 13.32 12.27 -3.19
C GLY A 92 13.18 10.75 -3.21
N VAL A 93 14.22 10.03 -3.64
CA VAL A 93 14.22 8.55 -3.63
C VAL A 93 14.06 7.99 -2.23
N LEU A 94 14.79 8.54 -1.24
CA LEU A 94 14.67 8.11 0.16
C LEU A 94 13.28 8.38 0.74
N MET A 95 12.70 9.54 0.45
CA MET A 95 11.33 9.86 0.83
C MET A 95 10.35 8.84 0.24
N THR A 96 10.50 8.53 -1.05
CA THR A 96 9.61 7.59 -1.74
C THR A 96 9.77 6.15 -1.22
N LEU A 97 10.98 5.71 -0.89
CA LEU A 97 11.21 4.39 -0.28
C LEU A 97 10.69 4.30 1.17
N ALA A 98 10.55 5.42 1.86
CA ALA A 98 10.14 5.45 3.27
C ALA A 98 8.71 4.94 3.49
N GLY A 99 7.79 5.15 2.52
CA GLY A 99 6.44 4.61 2.57
C GLY A 99 6.42 3.08 2.59
N PRO A 100 6.93 2.42 1.54
CA PRO A 100 7.04 0.96 1.51
C PRO A 100 7.80 0.39 2.72
N ALA A 101 8.88 1.04 3.14
CA ALA A 101 9.65 0.61 4.32
C ALA A 101 8.80 0.67 5.61
N ALA A 102 8.03 1.73 5.81
CA ALA A 102 7.14 1.87 6.97
C ALA A 102 6.05 0.79 6.97
N SER A 103 5.46 0.47 5.81
CA SER A 103 4.49 -0.63 5.70
C SER A 103 5.13 -1.98 6.03
N VAL A 104 6.30 -2.29 5.46
CA VAL A 104 7.00 -3.56 5.75
C VAL A 104 7.33 -3.67 7.24
N LEU A 105 7.82 -2.59 7.87
CA LEU A 105 8.09 -2.56 9.31
C LEU A 105 6.83 -2.81 10.13
N LEU A 106 5.68 -2.27 9.70
CA LEU A 106 4.39 -2.52 10.34
C LEU A 106 4.00 -4.01 10.23
N GLY A 107 4.19 -4.63 9.07
CA GLY A 107 3.94 -6.07 8.87
C GLY A 107 4.85 -6.95 9.73
N VAL A 108 6.14 -6.59 9.85
CA VAL A 108 7.08 -7.28 10.73
C VAL A 108 6.67 -7.12 12.21
N ALA A 109 6.26 -5.93 12.62
CA ALA A 109 5.75 -5.68 13.97
C ALA A 109 4.49 -6.51 14.27
N ALA A 110 3.58 -6.63 13.29
CA ALA A 110 2.38 -7.47 13.41
C ALA A 110 2.74 -8.96 13.56
N ALA A 111 3.73 -9.46 12.83
CA ALA A 111 4.23 -10.84 12.98
C ALA A 111 4.87 -11.07 14.36
N ALA A 112 5.65 -10.10 14.85
CA ALA A 112 6.22 -10.17 16.18
C ALA A 112 5.16 -10.16 17.29
N LEU A 113 4.15 -9.28 17.17
CA LEU A 113 3.00 -9.24 18.08
C LEU A 113 2.20 -10.54 18.06
N LEU A 114 2.00 -11.13 16.89
CA LEU A 114 1.37 -12.45 16.77
C LEU A 114 2.22 -13.48 17.52
N GLY A 115 3.54 -13.46 17.38
CA GLY A 115 4.46 -14.37 18.08
C GLY A 115 4.37 -14.28 19.61
N VAL A 116 4.25 -13.06 20.12
CA VAL A 116 4.02 -12.82 21.55
C VAL A 116 2.63 -13.34 21.95
N TYR A 117 1.60 -13.06 21.14
CA TYR A 117 0.22 -13.46 21.45
C TYR A 117 0.04 -14.97 21.51
N ILE A 118 0.61 -15.74 20.56
CA ILE A 118 0.53 -17.20 20.53
C ILE A 118 1.66 -17.88 21.32
N ASN A 119 2.50 -17.11 21.99
CA ASN A 119 3.68 -17.56 22.75
C ASN A 119 4.65 -18.43 21.93
N SER A 120 4.78 -18.16 20.64
CA SER A 120 5.65 -18.89 19.71
C SER A 120 6.05 -18.03 18.50
N LEU A 121 7.25 -17.46 18.55
CA LEU A 121 7.79 -16.71 17.42
C LEU A 121 8.01 -17.57 16.16
N PRO A 122 8.51 -18.82 16.23
CA PRO A 122 8.64 -19.68 15.05
C PRO A 122 7.29 -19.97 14.37
N ALA A 123 6.23 -20.24 15.16
CA ALA A 123 4.89 -20.45 14.63
C ALA A 123 4.33 -19.17 13.97
N ALA A 124 4.54 -18.00 14.57
CA ALA A 124 4.12 -16.74 13.97
C ALA A 124 4.84 -16.46 12.65
N CYS A 125 6.15 -16.71 12.57
CA CYS A 125 6.90 -16.60 11.32
C CYS A 125 6.39 -17.57 10.25
N TYR A 126 6.08 -18.80 10.62
CA TYR A 126 5.48 -19.80 9.73
C TYR A 126 4.12 -19.31 9.21
N ILE A 127 3.22 -18.86 10.09
CA ILE A 127 1.91 -18.29 9.73
C ILE A 127 2.08 -17.09 8.81
N ALA A 128 2.97 -16.16 9.15
CA ALA A 128 3.25 -14.98 8.34
C ALA A 128 3.67 -15.36 6.91
N LEU A 129 4.67 -16.21 6.75
CA LEU A 129 5.18 -16.63 5.45
C LEU A 129 4.12 -17.36 4.60
N HIS A 130 3.36 -18.29 5.20
CA HIS A 130 2.32 -19.03 4.49
C HIS A 130 1.15 -18.14 4.13
N SER A 131 0.78 -17.21 5.02
CA SER A 131 -0.29 -16.26 4.73
C SER A 131 0.02 -15.35 3.54
N LEU A 132 1.28 -14.96 3.34
CA LEU A 132 1.70 -14.20 2.15
C LEU A 132 1.48 -14.99 0.86
N ALA A 133 1.56 -16.32 0.90
CA ALA A 133 1.23 -17.19 -0.21
C ALA A 133 -0.28 -17.49 -0.33
N GLY A 134 -1.12 -16.87 0.49
CA GLY A 134 -2.57 -17.08 0.53
C GLY A 134 -3.00 -18.37 1.25
N VAL A 135 -2.09 -19.01 1.98
CA VAL A 135 -2.33 -20.25 2.71
C VAL A 135 -2.45 -19.97 4.21
N VAL A 136 -3.61 -20.26 4.79
CA VAL A 136 -3.82 -20.22 6.25
C VAL A 136 -4.35 -21.58 6.69
N HIS A 137 -3.55 -22.28 7.48
CA HIS A 137 -3.91 -23.61 7.98
C HIS A 137 -5.02 -23.55 9.03
N GLN A 138 -5.89 -24.56 9.04
CA GLN A 138 -7.04 -24.63 9.97
C GLN A 138 -6.59 -24.52 11.45
N GLU A 139 -5.50 -25.18 11.79
CA GLU A 139 -4.91 -25.19 13.14
C GLU A 139 -4.52 -23.79 13.65
N THR A 140 -4.27 -22.85 12.73
CA THR A 140 -3.92 -21.44 13.06
C THR A 140 -5.03 -20.80 13.90
N TRP A 141 -6.29 -21.12 13.62
CA TRP A 141 -7.45 -20.53 14.29
C TRP A 141 -7.68 -21.05 15.71
N GLU A 142 -7.03 -22.15 16.08
CA GLU A 142 -7.10 -22.77 17.41
C GLU A 142 -6.09 -22.15 18.38
N LEU A 143 -5.13 -21.36 17.89
CA LEU A 143 -4.07 -20.76 18.70
C LEU A 143 -4.53 -19.59 19.57
N GLY A 144 -5.77 -19.11 19.40
CA GLY A 144 -6.32 -18.01 20.18
C GLY A 144 -7.57 -17.40 19.56
N SER A 145 -7.84 -16.12 19.85
CA SER A 145 -8.97 -15.42 19.25
C SER A 145 -8.81 -15.31 17.73
N ALA A 146 -9.75 -15.90 16.98
CA ALA A 146 -9.75 -15.87 15.51
C ALA A 146 -9.66 -14.44 14.94
N TYR A 147 -10.29 -13.46 15.57
CA TYR A 147 -10.24 -12.07 15.09
C TYR A 147 -8.89 -11.39 15.33
N VAL A 148 -8.20 -11.71 16.41
CA VAL A 148 -6.85 -11.19 16.67
C VAL A 148 -5.86 -11.78 15.67
N ILE A 149 -5.94 -13.09 15.43
CA ILE A 149 -5.12 -13.80 14.45
C ILE A 149 -5.41 -13.25 13.05
N LEU A 150 -6.68 -13.12 12.67
CA LEU A 150 -7.11 -12.56 11.40
C LEU A 150 -6.57 -11.13 11.21
N PHE A 151 -6.64 -10.27 12.24
CA PHE A 151 -6.12 -8.92 12.18
C PHE A 151 -4.62 -8.90 11.90
N CYS A 152 -3.84 -9.72 12.62
CA CYS A 152 -2.39 -9.82 12.38
C CYS A 152 -2.09 -10.32 10.97
N ILE A 153 -2.80 -11.35 10.50
CA ILE A 153 -2.64 -11.91 9.15
C ILE A 153 -2.97 -10.84 8.10
N CYS A 154 -4.13 -10.16 8.22
CA CYS A 154 -4.51 -9.09 7.31
C CYS A 154 -3.47 -7.96 7.29
N LEU A 155 -2.97 -7.55 8.47
CA LEU A 155 -1.97 -6.49 8.57
C LEU A 155 -0.65 -6.90 7.92
N ILE A 156 -0.19 -8.14 8.11
CA ILE A 156 1.00 -8.68 7.46
C ILE A 156 0.82 -8.71 5.93
N GLN A 157 -0.28 -9.27 5.45
CA GLN A 157 -0.56 -9.40 4.01
C GLN A 157 -0.68 -8.04 3.33
N VAL A 158 -1.52 -7.14 3.88
CA VAL A 158 -1.73 -5.82 3.29
C VAL A 158 -0.43 -5.03 3.30
N SER A 159 0.33 -5.04 4.40
CA SER A 159 1.60 -4.33 4.52
C SER A 159 2.64 -4.79 3.48
N PHE A 160 2.76 -6.09 3.28
CA PHE A 160 3.69 -6.65 2.31
C PHE A 160 3.23 -6.37 0.88
N TRP A 161 2.01 -6.79 0.51
CA TRP A 161 1.54 -6.70 -0.86
C TRP A 161 1.32 -5.25 -1.31
N TRP A 162 0.91 -4.36 -0.40
CA TRP A 162 0.84 -2.92 -0.67
C TRP A 162 2.21 -2.34 -1.00
N SER A 163 3.24 -2.74 -0.25
CA SER A 163 4.63 -2.30 -0.51
C SER A 163 5.14 -2.81 -1.85
N VAL A 164 4.94 -4.10 -2.15
CA VAL A 164 5.32 -4.70 -3.44
C VAL A 164 4.60 -4.00 -4.58
N PHE A 165 3.29 -3.78 -4.45
CA PHE A 165 2.49 -3.10 -5.47
C PHE A 165 2.98 -1.67 -5.72
N ASN A 166 3.23 -0.89 -4.65
CA ASN A 166 3.70 0.48 -4.80
C ASN A 166 5.12 0.57 -5.37
N LEU A 167 5.95 -0.44 -5.20
CA LEU A 167 7.30 -0.48 -5.79
C LEU A 167 7.32 -0.90 -7.26
N LEU A 168 6.18 -1.21 -7.89
CA LEU A 168 6.12 -1.46 -9.33
C LEU A 168 6.56 -0.22 -10.10
N PRO A 169 7.35 -0.37 -11.18
CA PRO A 169 7.91 0.76 -11.95
C PRO A 169 6.87 1.39 -12.88
N VAL A 170 5.74 1.78 -12.31
CA VAL A 170 4.58 2.38 -13.01
C VAL A 170 4.16 3.67 -12.30
N PHE A 171 4.31 4.82 -12.95
CA PHE A 171 3.82 6.08 -12.39
C PHE A 171 2.27 6.08 -12.33
N PRO A 172 1.64 6.55 -11.24
CA PRO A 172 2.19 7.33 -10.13
C PRO A 172 2.61 6.53 -8.88
N LEU A 173 2.73 5.20 -8.95
CA LEU A 173 3.21 4.38 -7.85
C LEU A 173 4.63 4.79 -7.42
N ASP A 174 5.05 4.41 -6.21
CA ASP A 174 6.35 4.79 -5.65
C ASP A 174 7.52 4.34 -6.55
N GLY A 175 7.48 3.11 -7.08
CA GLY A 175 8.48 2.62 -8.03
C GLY A 175 8.57 3.48 -9.27
N GLY A 176 7.44 3.97 -9.79
CA GLY A 176 7.41 4.94 -10.89
C GLY A 176 7.96 6.31 -10.50
N GLN A 177 7.71 6.77 -9.27
CA GLN A 177 8.27 8.03 -8.75
C GLN A 177 9.78 7.92 -8.53
N ILE A 178 10.28 6.78 -8.04
CA ILE A 178 11.73 6.52 -7.94
C ILE A 178 12.35 6.57 -9.34
N MET A 179 11.74 5.92 -10.32
CA MET A 179 12.20 5.94 -11.70
C MET A 179 12.20 7.36 -12.27
N HIS A 180 11.20 8.18 -11.95
CA HIS A 180 11.17 9.60 -12.32
C HIS A 180 12.35 10.37 -11.71
N GLY A 181 12.68 10.14 -10.45
CA GLY A 181 13.82 10.77 -9.78
C GLY A 181 15.19 10.36 -10.37
N LEU A 182 15.27 9.15 -10.96
CA LEU A 182 16.51 8.63 -11.54
C LEU A 182 16.69 8.96 -13.03
N MET A 183 15.59 9.09 -13.77
CA MET A 183 15.62 9.37 -15.22
C MET A 183 15.60 10.88 -15.49
N GLU A 184 16.40 11.32 -16.48
CA GLU A 184 16.48 12.74 -16.87
C GLU A 184 15.30 13.18 -17.75
N SER A 185 14.72 12.26 -18.52
CA SER A 185 13.63 12.54 -19.46
C SER A 185 12.28 12.07 -18.91
N PRO A 186 11.35 12.99 -18.60
CA PRO A 186 9.99 12.62 -18.18
C PRO A 186 9.27 11.75 -19.21
N ARG A 187 9.48 12.01 -20.50
CA ARG A 187 8.88 11.24 -21.59
C ARG A 187 9.35 9.79 -21.58
N ARG A 188 10.66 9.53 -21.40
CA ARG A 188 11.20 8.16 -21.31
C ARG A 188 10.66 7.44 -20.10
N MET A 189 10.54 8.13 -18.97
CA MET A 189 9.97 7.56 -17.74
C MET A 189 8.51 7.12 -17.96
N HIS A 190 7.66 7.98 -18.52
CA HIS A 190 6.28 7.63 -18.83
C HIS A 190 6.16 6.51 -19.86
N PHE A 191 7.07 6.46 -20.84
CA PHE A 191 7.13 5.36 -21.80
C PHE A 191 7.48 4.03 -21.12
N CYS A 192 8.48 4.00 -20.25
CA CYS A 192 8.80 2.80 -19.45
C CYS A 192 7.62 2.38 -18.58
N SER A 193 7.01 3.33 -17.86
CA SER A 193 5.81 3.06 -17.04
C SER A 193 4.67 2.47 -17.87
N LEU A 194 4.44 2.99 -19.08
CA LEU A 194 3.44 2.46 -20.00
C LEU A 194 3.73 1.01 -20.38
N VAL A 195 4.97 0.70 -20.77
CA VAL A 195 5.37 -0.67 -21.14
C VAL A 195 5.17 -1.63 -19.97
N PHE A 196 5.63 -1.27 -18.76
CA PHE A 196 5.44 -2.10 -17.58
C PHE A 196 3.97 -2.28 -17.22
N ALA A 197 3.16 -1.23 -17.29
CA ALA A 197 1.73 -1.33 -17.03
C ALA A 197 1.02 -2.24 -18.04
N CYS A 198 1.39 -2.21 -19.32
CA CYS A 198 0.86 -3.12 -20.34
C CYS A 198 1.25 -4.58 -20.06
N LEU A 199 2.52 -4.84 -19.72
CA LEU A 199 2.99 -6.19 -19.37
C LEU A 199 2.27 -6.73 -18.14
N LEU A 200 2.12 -5.91 -17.09
CA LEU A 200 1.40 -6.27 -15.88
C LEU A 200 -0.10 -6.50 -16.14
N THR A 201 -0.70 -5.75 -17.08
CA THR A 201 -2.09 -5.98 -17.52
C THR A 201 -2.23 -7.38 -18.11
N VAL A 202 -1.35 -7.75 -19.03
CA VAL A 202 -1.38 -9.09 -19.67
C VAL A 202 -1.18 -10.18 -18.62
N GLY A 203 -0.18 -10.04 -17.73
CA GLY A 203 0.05 -10.99 -16.64
C GLY A 203 -1.16 -11.13 -15.72
N ALA A 204 -1.79 -10.02 -15.32
CA ALA A 204 -2.97 -10.03 -14.48
C ALA A 204 -4.17 -10.70 -15.15
N LEU A 205 -4.36 -10.50 -16.46
CA LEU A 205 -5.43 -11.17 -17.24
C LEU A 205 -5.19 -12.68 -17.30
N VAL A 206 -3.96 -13.13 -17.55
CA VAL A 206 -3.61 -14.56 -17.59
C VAL A 206 -3.86 -15.22 -16.22
N LEU A 207 -3.60 -14.51 -15.13
CA LEU A 207 -3.84 -15.00 -13.76
C LEU A 207 -5.29 -14.84 -13.28
N GLY A 208 -6.20 -14.29 -14.10
CA GLY A 208 -7.58 -14.04 -13.71
C GLY A 208 -7.77 -12.90 -12.71
N LEU A 209 -6.79 -12.03 -12.54
CA LEU A 209 -6.79 -10.91 -11.58
C LEU A 209 -7.43 -9.66 -12.20
N TRP A 210 -8.72 -9.72 -12.50
CA TRP A 210 -9.45 -8.71 -13.28
C TRP A 210 -9.37 -7.28 -12.72
N LEU A 211 -9.43 -7.12 -11.39
CA LEU A 211 -9.33 -5.79 -10.75
C LEU A 211 -7.93 -5.19 -10.94
N ILE A 212 -6.89 -5.99 -10.81
CA ILE A 212 -5.51 -5.55 -11.04
C ILE A 212 -5.31 -5.22 -12.52
N ALA A 213 -5.83 -6.05 -13.42
CA ALA A 213 -5.77 -5.78 -14.86
C ALA A 213 -6.45 -4.44 -15.21
N LEU A 214 -7.66 -4.19 -14.69
CA LEU A 214 -8.37 -2.93 -14.89
C LEU A 214 -7.57 -1.72 -14.39
N LEU A 215 -6.99 -1.83 -13.19
CA LEU A 215 -6.16 -0.78 -12.62
C LEU A 215 -4.90 -0.53 -13.48
N MET A 216 -4.24 -1.58 -13.94
CA MET A 216 -3.04 -1.45 -14.79
C MET A 216 -3.39 -0.84 -16.15
N VAL A 217 -4.54 -1.15 -16.75
CA VAL A 217 -5.05 -0.48 -17.97
C VAL A 217 -5.24 1.01 -17.73
N MET A 218 -5.85 1.38 -16.60
CA MET A 218 -6.03 2.80 -16.24
C MET A 218 -4.68 3.52 -16.10
N LEU A 219 -3.71 2.90 -15.42
CA LEU A 219 -2.37 3.46 -15.27
C LEU A 219 -1.61 3.52 -16.60
N ALA A 220 -1.76 2.52 -17.46
CA ALA A 220 -1.20 2.54 -18.81
C ALA A 220 -1.75 3.71 -19.62
N PHE A 221 -3.07 3.93 -19.59
CA PHE A 221 -3.70 5.06 -20.26
C PHE A 221 -3.21 6.41 -19.72
N LEU A 222 -3.09 6.55 -18.40
CA LEU A 222 -2.53 7.75 -17.77
C LEU A 222 -1.12 8.03 -18.29
N ASN A 223 -0.23 7.03 -18.27
CA ASN A 223 1.16 7.18 -18.71
C ASN A 223 1.26 7.43 -20.22
N TYR A 224 0.38 6.83 -21.03
CA TYR A 224 0.29 7.15 -22.46
C TYR A 224 -0.03 8.63 -22.69
N ARG A 225 -1.00 9.19 -21.98
CA ARG A 225 -1.35 10.61 -22.08
C ARG A 225 -0.18 11.51 -21.65
N CYS A 226 0.44 11.19 -20.50
CA CYS A 226 1.57 11.96 -19.99
C CYS A 226 2.77 11.89 -20.94
N CYS A 227 3.06 10.72 -21.54
CA CYS A 227 4.12 10.54 -22.51
C CYS A 227 3.92 11.42 -23.76
N ARG A 228 2.67 11.61 -24.20
CA ARG A 228 2.36 12.48 -25.35
C ARG A 228 2.47 13.97 -25.04
N MET A 229 2.22 14.36 -23.81
CA MET A 229 2.26 15.76 -23.35
C MET A 229 3.65 16.19 -22.87
N ALA A 230 4.51 15.25 -22.49
CA ALA A 230 5.83 15.53 -21.98
C ALA A 230 6.76 16.06 -23.10
N PRO A 231 7.56 17.10 -22.85
CA PRO A 231 8.58 17.56 -23.79
C PRO A 231 9.64 16.47 -24.05
N PHE A 232 10.33 16.59 -25.19
CA PHE A 232 11.41 15.66 -25.57
C PHE A 232 12.59 15.72 -24.61
#